data_31733fa36e3d974b5e1f4c5e50132fa7
#
_entry.id   31733fa36e3d974b5e1f4c5e50132fa7
#
_cell.length_a   1.000
_cell.length_b   1.000
_cell.length_c   1.000
_cell.angle_alpha   90.00
_cell.angle_beta   90.00
_cell.angle_gamma   90.00
#
_symmetry.space_group_name_H-M   'P 1'
#
loop_
_entity.id
_entity.type
_entity.pdbx_description
1 polymer ?
#
loop_
_entity_poly.entity_id
_entity_poly.type
_entity_poly.pdbx_seq_one_letter_code
_entity_poly.pdbx_strand_id
1 'polypeptide(L)'
;MIKERTGIITFQGNPLTLLGKGVSVGEAAPDFSVLANDLTPRTLADYKGKVLVISVVPSLDTPVCDMQTRRFNAEAAKLSDNVRILTISCDLPFAQTRWCGAAGVDAVETLSDHRDLSFGTAYGVAIKELRLLSRAVFVICADGVIAYEQLVKEVTHDVDFEAALEAVKACLEK
;
A
#
# COMPACT_ATOMS: atom_id res chain seq x y z
N MET A 1 -23.76 0.98 3.21
CA MET A 1 -23.09 2.15 3.89
C MET A 1 -21.67 1.73 4.24
N ILE A 2 -20.67 2.58 3.94
CA ILE A 2 -19.27 2.32 4.27
C ILE A 2 -19.09 2.49 5.79
N LYS A 3 -18.45 1.50 6.43
CA LYS A 3 -18.16 1.55 7.88
C LYS A 3 -17.11 2.63 8.16
N GLU A 4 -17.37 3.48 9.14
CA GLU A 4 -16.41 4.46 9.64
C GLU A 4 -15.77 3.95 10.94
N ARG A 5 -14.45 4.14 11.10
CA ARG A 5 -13.69 3.74 12.28
C ARG A 5 -12.90 4.93 12.79
N THR A 6 -13.15 5.31 14.04
CA THR A 6 -12.51 6.44 14.72
C THR A 6 -11.53 5.96 15.80
N GLY A 7 -10.63 6.83 16.26
CA GLY A 7 -9.72 6.52 17.36
C GLY A 7 -8.61 5.53 17.03
N ILE A 8 -8.33 5.28 15.73
CA ILE A 8 -7.35 4.30 15.27
C ILE A 8 -6.06 4.99 14.84
N ILE A 9 -6.16 6.10 14.10
CA ILE A 9 -5.01 6.84 13.57
C ILE A 9 -5.04 8.31 13.97
N THR A 10 -3.85 8.91 13.96
CA THR A 10 -3.67 10.36 14.08
C THR A 10 -2.74 10.86 12.96
N PHE A 11 -2.89 12.13 12.62
CA PHE A 11 -1.98 12.86 11.76
C PHE A 11 -1.50 14.10 12.51
N GLN A 12 -0.20 14.14 12.84
CA GLN A 12 0.39 15.17 13.71
C GLN A 12 -0.40 15.32 15.03
N GLY A 13 -0.78 14.18 15.64
CA GLY A 13 -1.55 14.13 16.87
C GLY A 13 -3.05 14.35 16.73
N ASN A 14 -3.55 14.75 15.56
CA ASN A 14 -4.98 15.00 15.33
C ASN A 14 -5.69 13.71 14.92
N PRO A 15 -6.78 13.29 15.60
CA PRO A 15 -7.52 12.08 15.25
C PRO A 15 -8.20 12.20 13.88
N LEU A 16 -8.15 11.12 13.10
CA LEU A 16 -8.79 11.01 11.79
C LEU A 16 -9.66 9.76 11.71
N THR A 17 -10.59 9.75 10.77
CA THR A 17 -11.54 8.67 10.53
C THR A 17 -11.11 7.84 9.33
N LEU A 18 -11.08 6.50 9.51
CA LEU A 18 -10.86 5.55 8.42
C LEU A 18 -12.17 5.02 7.87
N LEU A 19 -12.24 4.89 6.55
CA LEU A 19 -13.35 4.26 5.84
C LEU A 19 -13.06 2.78 5.58
N GLY A 20 -14.08 1.93 5.72
CA GLY A 20 -13.98 0.48 5.53
C GLY A 20 -13.80 -0.29 6.82
N LYS A 21 -14.04 -1.60 6.77
CA LYS A 21 -13.94 -2.48 7.95
C LYS A 21 -12.49 -2.80 8.37
N GLY A 22 -11.54 -2.64 7.45
CA GLY A 22 -10.17 -3.13 7.60
C GLY A 22 -10.06 -4.60 7.25
N VAL A 23 -8.84 -5.10 7.29
CA VAL A 23 -8.50 -6.50 7.00
C VAL A 23 -7.67 -7.07 8.14
N SER A 24 -7.55 -8.41 8.19
CA SER A 24 -6.75 -9.09 9.21
C SER A 24 -5.90 -10.19 8.59
N VAL A 25 -4.80 -10.53 9.24
CA VAL A 25 -3.97 -11.68 8.88
C VAL A 25 -4.83 -12.95 8.87
N GLY A 26 -4.66 -13.78 7.84
CA GLY A 26 -5.42 -15.01 7.64
C GLY A 26 -6.66 -14.85 6.79
N GLU A 27 -7.13 -13.62 6.53
CA GLU A 27 -8.24 -13.36 5.61
C GLU A 27 -7.78 -13.41 4.15
N ALA A 28 -8.70 -13.78 3.25
CA ALA A 28 -8.49 -13.59 1.82
C ALA A 28 -8.38 -12.10 1.51
N ALA A 29 -7.37 -11.72 0.73
CA ALA A 29 -7.15 -10.34 0.34
C ALA A 29 -8.34 -9.83 -0.49
N PRO A 30 -8.94 -8.67 -0.12
CA PRO A 30 -10.02 -8.09 -0.91
C PRO A 30 -9.53 -7.64 -2.28
N ASP A 31 -10.37 -7.75 -3.29
CA ASP A 31 -10.10 -7.19 -4.61
C ASP A 31 -10.16 -5.65 -4.58
N PHE A 32 -9.50 -5.04 -5.54
CA PHE A 32 -9.47 -3.59 -5.73
C PHE A 32 -9.33 -3.26 -7.21
N SER A 33 -9.62 -2.01 -7.57
CA SER A 33 -9.34 -1.46 -8.90
C SER A 33 -8.68 -0.10 -8.75
N VAL A 34 -7.41 -0.01 -9.15
CA VAL A 34 -6.58 1.20 -9.08
C VAL A 34 -6.00 1.49 -10.47
N LEU A 35 -5.40 2.65 -10.67
CA LEU A 35 -4.84 3.05 -11.96
C LEU A 35 -3.32 2.94 -11.97
N ALA A 36 -2.79 2.31 -13.01
CA ALA A 36 -1.36 2.35 -13.32
C ALA A 36 -0.95 3.72 -13.90
N ASN A 37 0.35 3.94 -14.09
CA ASN A 37 0.89 5.20 -14.60
C ASN A 37 0.39 5.56 -16.01
N ASP A 38 0.03 4.55 -16.82
CA ASP A 38 -0.55 4.70 -18.15
C ASP A 38 -2.09 4.80 -18.14
N LEU A 39 -2.70 4.95 -16.96
CA LEU A 39 -4.14 5.04 -16.72
C LEU A 39 -4.89 3.71 -16.91
N THR A 40 -4.20 2.60 -17.16
CA THR A 40 -4.87 1.29 -17.25
C THR A 40 -5.25 0.79 -15.84
N PRO A 41 -6.42 0.15 -15.70
CA PRO A 41 -6.81 -0.44 -14.43
C PRO A 41 -5.88 -1.59 -14.03
N ARG A 42 -5.61 -1.69 -12.73
CA ARG A 42 -4.95 -2.83 -12.10
C ARG A 42 -5.84 -3.37 -11.00
N THR A 43 -5.98 -4.67 -10.95
CA THR A 43 -6.76 -5.38 -9.94
C THR A 43 -5.89 -6.42 -9.25
N LEU A 44 -6.38 -7.00 -8.16
CA LEU A 44 -5.64 -8.07 -7.46
C LEU A 44 -5.35 -9.26 -8.39
N ALA A 45 -6.25 -9.56 -9.33
CA ALA A 45 -6.09 -10.66 -10.29
C ALA A 45 -4.86 -10.51 -11.19
N ASP A 46 -4.41 -9.28 -11.48
CA ASP A 46 -3.22 -9.02 -12.30
C ASP A 46 -1.92 -9.54 -11.65
N TYR A 47 -1.95 -9.77 -10.34
CA TYR A 47 -0.80 -10.23 -9.54
C TYR A 47 -0.97 -11.64 -9.01
N LYS A 48 -1.94 -12.40 -9.55
CA LYS A 48 -2.22 -13.76 -9.12
C LYS A 48 -0.97 -14.66 -9.18
N GLY A 49 -0.76 -15.45 -8.13
CA GLY A 49 0.38 -16.36 -8.03
C GLY A 49 1.69 -15.70 -7.60
N LYS A 50 1.68 -14.40 -7.32
CA LYS A 50 2.84 -13.66 -6.80
C LYS A 50 2.64 -13.32 -5.33
N VAL A 51 3.75 -13.23 -4.60
CA VAL A 51 3.77 -12.61 -3.27
C VAL A 51 3.73 -11.10 -3.46
N LEU A 52 2.78 -10.43 -2.82
CA LEU A 52 2.63 -8.98 -2.93
C LEU A 52 3.08 -8.30 -1.63
N VAL A 53 3.88 -7.26 -1.78
CA VAL A 53 4.06 -6.23 -0.75
C VAL A 53 3.30 -5.00 -1.21
N ILE A 54 2.29 -4.60 -0.47
CA ILE A 54 1.52 -3.38 -0.75
C ILE A 54 1.94 -2.32 0.26
N SER A 55 2.69 -1.35 -0.21
CA SER A 55 3.13 -0.17 0.55
C SER A 55 2.12 0.96 0.32
N VAL A 56 1.47 1.40 1.38
CA VAL A 56 0.42 2.43 1.32
C VAL A 56 0.96 3.72 1.93
N VAL A 57 0.86 4.81 1.18
CA VAL A 57 1.36 6.13 1.59
C VAL A 57 0.33 7.23 1.33
N PRO A 58 0.29 8.27 2.17
CA PRO A 58 -0.56 9.44 1.92
C PRO A 58 -0.21 10.18 0.63
N SER A 59 1.06 10.41 0.36
CA SER A 59 1.55 11.04 -0.87
C SER A 59 3.04 10.82 -1.05
N LEU A 60 3.48 10.55 -2.28
CA LEU A 60 4.90 10.45 -2.64
C LEU A 60 5.66 11.77 -2.44
N ASP A 61 4.97 12.89 -2.40
CA ASP A 61 5.57 14.22 -2.21
C ASP A 61 5.89 14.55 -0.74
N THR A 62 5.67 13.61 0.21
CA THR A 62 6.07 13.80 1.60
C THR A 62 7.38 13.07 1.92
N PRO A 63 8.24 13.59 2.83
CA PRO A 63 9.56 13.01 3.09
C PRO A 63 9.53 11.55 3.56
N VAL A 64 8.61 11.20 4.45
CA VAL A 64 8.49 9.83 4.99
C VAL A 64 7.98 8.86 3.92
N CYS A 65 7.04 9.28 3.09
CA CYS A 65 6.51 8.48 1.99
C CYS A 65 7.57 8.25 0.90
N ASP A 66 8.32 9.28 0.56
CA ASP A 66 9.44 9.20 -0.38
C ASP A 66 10.49 8.19 0.12
N MET A 67 10.90 8.28 1.37
CA MET A 67 11.85 7.36 1.98
C MET A 67 11.31 5.93 2.02
N GLN A 68 10.06 5.73 2.41
CA GLN A 68 9.41 4.42 2.43
C GLN A 68 9.44 3.76 1.05
N THR A 69 9.06 4.49 0.01
CA THR A 69 9.02 3.97 -1.37
C THR A 69 10.41 3.66 -1.89
N ARG A 70 11.39 4.52 -1.65
CA ARG A 70 12.79 4.29 -2.04
C ARG A 70 13.39 3.07 -1.35
N ARG A 71 13.09 2.87 -0.07
CA ARG A 71 13.57 1.72 0.68
C ARG A 71 12.99 0.41 0.13
N PHE A 72 11.68 0.35 -0.14
CA PHE A 72 11.09 -0.82 -0.77
C PHE A 72 11.63 -1.05 -2.19
N ASN A 73 11.90 0.00 -2.96
CA ASN A 73 12.53 -0.14 -4.27
C ASN A 73 13.92 -0.79 -4.17
N ALA A 74 14.74 -0.35 -3.23
CA ALA A 74 16.08 -0.93 -3.02
C ALA A 74 15.99 -2.40 -2.58
N GLU A 75 15.02 -2.75 -1.74
CA GLU A 75 14.80 -4.14 -1.30
C GLU A 75 14.21 -5.01 -2.41
N ALA A 76 13.35 -4.45 -3.28
CA ALA A 76 12.77 -5.19 -4.41
C ALA A 76 13.84 -5.77 -5.34
N ALA A 77 14.94 -5.05 -5.55
CA ALA A 77 16.05 -5.50 -6.37
C ALA A 77 16.74 -6.78 -5.82
N LYS A 78 16.53 -7.08 -4.55
CA LYS A 78 17.12 -8.26 -3.87
C LYS A 78 16.15 -9.43 -3.76
N LEU A 79 14.88 -9.22 -4.12
CA LEU A 79 13.82 -10.23 -4.00
C LEU A 79 13.72 -11.07 -5.28
N SER A 80 13.01 -12.19 -5.19
CA SER A 80 12.78 -13.06 -6.33
C SER A 80 11.77 -12.47 -7.32
N ASP A 81 11.76 -12.98 -8.57
CA ASP A 81 10.76 -12.63 -9.58
C ASP A 81 9.33 -13.02 -9.18
N ASN A 82 9.17 -13.81 -8.11
CA ASN A 82 7.89 -14.19 -7.56
C ASN A 82 7.29 -13.15 -6.60
N VAL A 83 8.00 -12.05 -6.35
CA VAL A 83 7.55 -10.96 -5.50
C VAL A 83 7.26 -9.73 -6.35
N ARG A 84 6.18 -9.02 -6.03
CA ARG A 84 5.85 -7.70 -6.57
C ARG A 84 5.67 -6.72 -5.44
N ILE A 85 6.24 -5.53 -5.57
CA ILE A 85 6.06 -4.44 -4.63
C ILE A 85 5.23 -3.35 -5.30
N LEU A 86 4.08 -3.06 -4.69
CA LEU A 86 3.14 -2.05 -5.14
C LEU A 86 3.15 -0.91 -4.13
N THR A 87 3.29 0.32 -4.60
CA THR A 87 3.06 1.51 -3.78
C THR A 87 1.76 2.16 -4.22
N ILE A 88 0.81 2.27 -3.30
CA ILE A 88 -0.53 2.82 -3.57
C ILE A 88 -0.70 4.13 -2.81
N SER A 89 -1.12 5.17 -3.51
CA SER A 89 -1.47 6.48 -2.97
C SER A 89 -2.65 7.09 -3.74
N CYS A 90 -3.15 8.23 -3.27
CA CYS A 90 -4.12 9.04 -4.02
C CYS A 90 -3.45 10.07 -4.93
N ASP A 91 -2.13 10.07 -5.06
CA ASP A 91 -1.47 10.90 -6.06
C ASP A 91 -1.99 10.55 -7.46
N LEU A 92 -2.06 11.55 -8.34
CA LEU A 92 -2.47 11.31 -9.72
C LEU A 92 -1.44 10.43 -10.45
N PRO A 93 -1.86 9.57 -11.38
CA PRO A 93 -0.92 8.73 -12.15
C PRO A 93 0.20 9.53 -12.82
N PHE A 94 -0.10 10.75 -13.29
CA PHE A 94 0.90 11.64 -13.88
C PHE A 94 1.96 12.11 -12.88
N ALA A 95 1.53 12.43 -11.66
CA ALA A 95 2.43 12.81 -10.57
C ALA A 95 3.31 11.64 -10.14
N GLN A 96 2.74 10.44 -10.06
CA GLN A 96 3.49 9.21 -9.75
C GLN A 96 4.55 8.91 -10.80
N THR A 97 4.21 9.04 -12.09
CA THR A 97 5.15 8.88 -13.20
C THR A 97 6.32 9.86 -13.09
N ARG A 98 6.04 11.13 -12.84
CA ARG A 98 7.06 12.16 -12.67
C ARG A 98 7.97 11.87 -11.47
N TRP A 99 7.38 11.47 -10.35
CA TRP A 99 8.13 11.13 -9.14
C TRP A 99 9.06 9.95 -9.36
N CYS A 100 8.57 8.85 -9.97
CA CYS A 100 9.37 7.67 -10.28
C CYS A 100 10.57 8.01 -11.18
N GLY A 101 10.36 8.82 -12.22
CA GLY A 101 11.43 9.26 -13.11
C GLY A 101 12.49 10.10 -12.41
N ALA A 102 12.07 11.07 -11.59
CA ALA A 102 12.97 11.94 -10.85
C ALA A 102 13.72 11.19 -9.73
N ALA A 103 13.09 10.21 -9.10
CA ALA A 103 13.66 9.44 -7.99
C ALA A 103 14.51 8.25 -8.44
N GLY A 104 14.44 7.84 -9.72
CA GLY A 104 15.12 6.65 -10.23
C GLY A 104 14.52 5.35 -9.66
N VAL A 105 13.24 5.34 -9.32
CA VAL A 105 12.52 4.19 -8.77
C VAL A 105 11.87 3.43 -9.91
N ASP A 106 12.28 2.18 -10.13
CA ASP A 106 11.82 1.34 -11.26
C ASP A 106 11.40 -0.08 -10.87
N ALA A 107 11.80 -0.57 -9.69
CA ALA A 107 11.49 -1.91 -9.22
C ALA A 107 10.14 -2.00 -8.46
N VAL A 108 9.57 -0.87 -8.08
CA VAL A 108 8.26 -0.75 -7.44
C VAL A 108 7.25 -0.21 -8.45
N GLU A 109 6.09 -0.83 -8.55
CA GLU A 109 4.98 -0.31 -9.34
C GLU A 109 4.18 0.69 -8.49
N THR A 110 4.03 1.93 -8.97
CA THR A 110 3.18 2.94 -8.32
C THR A 110 1.78 2.93 -8.92
N LEU A 111 0.78 2.91 -8.06
CA LEU A 111 -0.63 2.79 -8.43
C LEU A 111 -1.46 3.87 -7.73
N SER A 112 -2.45 4.40 -8.43
CA SER A 112 -3.29 5.49 -7.94
C SER A 112 -4.70 5.04 -7.60
N ASP A 113 -5.12 5.33 -6.37
CA ASP A 113 -6.47 5.09 -5.86
C ASP A 113 -7.34 6.37 -5.86
N HIS A 114 -6.92 7.42 -6.62
CA HIS A 114 -7.53 8.74 -6.57
C HIS A 114 -8.99 8.77 -7.02
N ARG A 115 -9.35 7.91 -7.98
CA ARG A 115 -10.66 7.97 -8.64
C ARG A 115 -11.79 7.48 -7.75
N ASP A 116 -11.66 6.26 -7.24
CA ASP A 116 -12.79 5.56 -6.58
C ASP A 116 -12.52 5.22 -5.11
N LEU A 117 -11.31 5.41 -4.59
CA LEU A 117 -10.88 4.92 -3.28
C LEU A 117 -11.18 3.42 -3.08
N SER A 118 -11.09 2.64 -4.16
CA SER A 118 -11.43 1.22 -4.19
C SER A 118 -10.54 0.41 -3.24
N PHE A 119 -9.23 0.58 -3.34
CA PHE A 119 -8.27 -0.05 -2.45
C PHE A 119 -8.41 0.46 -1.01
N GLY A 120 -8.42 1.78 -0.84
CA GLY A 120 -8.47 2.40 0.48
C GLY A 120 -9.67 1.98 1.30
N THR A 121 -10.83 1.84 0.67
CA THR A 121 -12.06 1.40 1.32
C THR A 121 -12.06 -0.10 1.60
N ALA A 122 -11.62 -0.92 0.62
CA ALA A 122 -11.57 -2.38 0.78
C ALA A 122 -10.61 -2.80 1.90
N TYR A 123 -9.46 -2.16 2.02
CA TYR A 123 -8.44 -2.45 3.04
C TYR A 123 -8.58 -1.60 4.31
N GLY A 124 -9.52 -0.67 4.34
CA GLY A 124 -9.80 0.14 5.53
C GLY A 124 -8.74 1.20 5.83
N VAL A 125 -8.08 1.73 4.83
CA VAL A 125 -7.00 2.72 4.97
C VAL A 125 -7.32 4.09 4.35
N ALA A 126 -8.52 4.28 3.81
CA ALA A 126 -8.94 5.58 3.29
C ALA A 126 -9.25 6.55 4.44
N ILE A 127 -8.63 7.71 4.45
CA ILE A 127 -8.87 8.78 5.42
C ILE A 127 -10.01 9.65 4.93
N LYS A 128 -11.10 9.70 5.69
CA LYS A 128 -12.33 10.42 5.31
C LYS A 128 -12.09 11.92 5.13
N GLU A 129 -11.46 12.55 6.10
CA GLU A 129 -11.32 14.01 6.16
C GLU A 129 -10.37 14.57 5.10
N LEU A 130 -9.34 13.80 4.73
CA LEU A 130 -8.29 14.23 3.81
C LEU A 130 -8.45 13.67 2.41
N ARG A 131 -9.25 12.62 2.25
CA ARG A 131 -9.35 11.82 1.03
C ARG A 131 -7.99 11.35 0.51
N LEU A 132 -7.14 10.96 1.46
CA LEU A 132 -5.84 10.34 1.25
C LEU A 132 -5.85 8.93 1.81
N LEU A 133 -4.82 8.16 1.51
CA LEU A 133 -4.60 6.88 2.17
C LEU A 133 -3.75 7.08 3.43
N SER A 134 -4.01 6.26 4.45
CA SER A 134 -3.18 6.20 5.65
C SER A 134 -1.89 5.45 5.36
N ARG A 135 -0.92 5.52 6.27
CA ARG A 135 0.33 4.76 6.13
C ARG A 135 0.13 3.32 6.61
N ALA A 136 0.39 2.38 5.72
CA ALA A 136 0.22 0.96 6.01
C ALA A 136 1.12 0.09 5.13
N VAL A 137 1.31 -1.16 5.53
CA VAL A 137 1.93 -2.22 4.73
C VAL A 137 1.11 -3.49 4.84
N PHE A 138 0.89 -4.16 3.72
CA PHE A 138 0.28 -5.47 3.66
C PHE A 138 1.18 -6.42 2.90
N VAL A 139 1.28 -7.67 3.35
CA VAL A 139 1.93 -8.75 2.62
C VAL A 139 0.88 -9.83 2.33
N ILE A 140 0.76 -10.19 1.06
CA ILE A 140 -0.20 -11.20 0.57
C ILE A 140 0.61 -12.32 -0.04
N CYS A 141 0.42 -13.56 0.45
CA CYS A 141 1.05 -14.73 -0.13
C CYS A 141 0.47 -15.06 -1.50
N ALA A 142 1.15 -15.93 -2.26
CA ALA A 142 0.75 -16.33 -3.61
C ALA A 142 -0.64 -17.00 -3.68
N ASP A 143 -1.12 -17.56 -2.56
CA ASP A 143 -2.46 -18.13 -2.41
C ASP A 143 -3.57 -17.08 -2.21
N GLY A 144 -3.21 -15.80 -2.15
CA GLY A 144 -4.15 -14.69 -1.97
C GLY A 144 -4.54 -14.41 -0.52
N VAL A 145 -3.86 -15.02 0.46
CA VAL A 145 -4.13 -14.81 1.89
C VAL A 145 -3.21 -13.75 2.46
N ILE A 146 -3.75 -12.86 3.28
CA ILE A 146 -2.98 -11.83 3.98
C ILE A 146 -2.11 -12.49 5.05
N ALA A 147 -0.78 -12.33 4.91
CA ALA A 147 0.21 -12.88 5.84
C ALA A 147 0.70 -11.86 6.87
N TYR A 148 0.61 -10.58 6.53
CA TYR A 148 1.06 -9.48 7.39
C TYR A 148 0.25 -8.22 7.11
N GLU A 149 -0.05 -7.48 8.16
CA GLU A 149 -0.64 -6.16 8.05
C GLU A 149 -0.08 -5.24 9.13
N GLN A 150 0.22 -4.01 8.75
CA GLN A 150 0.54 -2.94 9.68
C GLN A 150 -0.16 -1.68 9.25
N LEU A 151 -1.01 -1.15 10.13
CA LEU A 151 -1.56 0.19 10.03
C LEU A 151 -0.82 1.08 11.04
N VAL A 152 -0.08 2.07 10.54
CA VAL A 152 0.71 2.96 11.39
C VAL A 152 -0.22 3.93 12.11
N LYS A 153 -0.15 3.95 13.44
CA LYS A 153 -1.09 4.75 14.28
C LYS A 153 -0.91 6.25 14.10
N GLU A 154 0.32 6.72 13.98
CA GLU A 154 0.63 8.11 13.64
C GLU A 154 1.17 8.17 12.21
N VAL A 155 0.41 8.79 11.31
CA VAL A 155 0.67 8.76 9.85
C VAL A 155 2.06 9.30 9.49
N THR A 156 2.65 10.15 10.32
CA THR A 156 4.01 10.69 10.13
C THR A 156 5.14 9.74 10.54
N HIS A 157 4.84 8.62 11.19
CA HIS A 157 5.84 7.62 11.59
C HIS A 157 6.10 6.61 10.48
N ASP A 158 7.27 5.93 10.55
CA ASP A 158 7.67 4.89 9.61
C ASP A 158 6.92 3.57 9.82
N VAL A 159 6.93 2.75 8.77
CA VAL A 159 6.52 1.33 8.84
C VAL A 159 7.66 0.47 9.38
N ASP A 160 7.33 -0.73 9.86
CA ASP A 160 8.30 -1.76 10.21
C ASP A 160 8.70 -2.55 8.95
N PHE A 161 9.79 -2.11 8.30
CA PHE A 161 10.30 -2.73 7.07
C PHE A 161 10.76 -4.18 7.30
N GLU A 162 11.42 -4.45 8.42
CA GLU A 162 11.97 -5.77 8.72
C GLU A 162 10.85 -6.80 8.90
N ALA A 163 9.80 -6.45 9.65
CA ALA A 163 8.65 -7.33 9.85
C ALA A 163 7.95 -7.65 8.52
N ALA A 164 7.80 -6.65 7.63
CA ALA A 164 7.20 -6.86 6.31
C ALA A 164 8.06 -7.81 5.47
N LEU A 165 9.38 -7.62 5.44
CA LEU A 165 10.30 -8.47 4.67
C LEU A 165 10.37 -9.91 5.22
N GLU A 166 10.31 -10.09 6.52
CA GLU A 166 10.23 -11.44 7.14
C GLU A 166 8.95 -12.15 6.72
N ALA A 167 7.82 -11.44 6.65
CA ALA A 167 6.57 -12.01 6.15
C ALA A 167 6.67 -12.44 4.69
N VAL A 168 7.37 -11.67 3.85
CA VAL A 168 7.64 -12.05 2.44
C VAL A 168 8.43 -13.35 2.37
N LYS A 169 9.50 -13.48 3.15
CA LYS A 169 10.30 -14.71 3.21
C LYS A 169 9.46 -15.91 3.61
N ALA A 170 8.63 -15.76 4.64
CA ALA A 170 7.72 -16.82 5.08
C ALA A 170 6.71 -17.24 3.99
N CYS A 171 6.23 -16.29 3.19
CA CYS A 171 5.36 -16.59 2.04
C CYS A 171 6.08 -17.37 0.93
N LEU A 172 7.37 -17.07 0.70
CA LEU A 172 8.18 -17.73 -0.34
C LEU A 172 8.57 -19.17 0.04
N GLU A 173 8.53 -19.53 1.32
CA GLU A 173 8.84 -20.86 1.83
C GLU A 173 7.64 -21.81 1.83
N LYS A 174 6.44 -21.33 1.53
CA LYS A 174 5.21 -22.13 1.40
C LYS A 174 5.13 -22.79 0.02
#